data_4ba3844d65f749b2c3e8227d0d0e6733
#
_entry.id   4ba3844d65f749b2c3e8227d0d0e6733
#
_cell.length_a   1.000
_cell.length_b   1.000
_cell.length_c   1.000
_cell.angle_alpha   90.00
_cell.angle_beta   90.00
_cell.angle_gamma   90.00
#
_symmetry.space_group_name_H-M   'P 1'
#
loop_
_entity.id
_entity.type
_entity.pdbx_description
1 polymer ?
#
loop_
_entity_poly.entity_id
_entity_poly.type
_entity_poly.pdbx_seq_one_letter_code
_entity_poly.pdbx_strand_id
1 'polypeptide(L)'
;MKHFNKWIVIDGYKFPSEKEANFYLRFIKTCGKRFEVHKSFELISKFPVGGYKQRSITYAPDFVIFDADGRIEHVYDVKSGINQRAVDTAAKIRFKLFSLKTGLPVEVVVPRKHDFKMKLYGFTTNRIQDPHGRYDRHGNMKRKKNGEPMYDYYDVHKSVNYDIRDTIGW
;
A
#
# COMPACT_ATOMS: atom_id res chain seq x y z
N MET A 1 -13.41 -0.28 -25.99
CA MET A 1 -11.95 -0.35 -26.23
C MET A 1 -11.30 -1.10 -25.10
N LYS A 2 -10.63 -2.23 -25.37
CA LYS A 2 -9.78 -2.90 -24.37
C LYS A 2 -8.52 -2.07 -24.20
N HIS A 3 -8.34 -1.39 -23.06
CA HIS A 3 -7.06 -0.82 -22.70
C HIS A 3 -6.09 -1.99 -22.44
N PHE A 4 -5.23 -2.27 -23.39
CA PHE A 4 -4.06 -3.11 -23.14
C PHE A 4 -3.14 -2.28 -22.22
N ASN A 5 -3.07 -2.63 -20.95
CA ASN A 5 -2.07 -2.08 -20.05
C ASN A 5 -0.69 -2.44 -20.61
N LYS A 6 -0.01 -1.45 -21.18
CA LYS A 6 1.34 -1.60 -21.69
C LYS A 6 2.27 -1.71 -20.47
N TRP A 7 2.89 -2.87 -20.29
CA TRP A 7 3.90 -3.07 -19.26
C TRP A 7 5.07 -2.10 -19.48
N ILE A 8 5.52 -1.48 -18.39
CA ILE A 8 6.70 -0.63 -18.39
C ILE A 8 7.86 -1.47 -17.84
N VAL A 9 8.94 -1.58 -18.60
CA VAL A 9 10.12 -2.36 -18.22
C VAL A 9 11.24 -1.43 -17.82
N ILE A 10 11.73 -1.52 -16.57
CA ILE A 10 12.84 -0.72 -16.05
C ILE A 10 13.72 -1.66 -15.21
N ASP A 11 15.04 -1.67 -15.47
CA ASP A 11 16.04 -2.49 -14.77
C ASP A 11 15.67 -4.00 -14.73
N GLY A 12 14.98 -4.50 -15.76
CA GLY A 12 14.49 -5.88 -15.86
C GLY A 12 13.18 -6.16 -15.13
N TYR A 13 12.66 -5.23 -14.31
CA TYR A 13 11.36 -5.35 -13.68
C TYR A 13 10.24 -4.90 -14.62
N LYS A 14 9.07 -5.56 -14.51
CA LYS A 14 7.88 -5.25 -15.29
C LYS A 14 6.84 -4.60 -14.39
N PHE A 15 6.45 -3.38 -14.70
CA PHE A 15 5.44 -2.62 -13.94
C PHE A 15 4.15 -2.51 -14.74
N PRO A 16 2.99 -2.90 -14.15
CA PRO A 16 1.68 -2.80 -14.82
C PRO A 16 1.15 -1.37 -14.89
N SER A 17 1.74 -0.43 -14.15
CA SER A 17 1.31 0.96 -14.13
C SER A 17 2.46 1.95 -14.10
N GLU A 18 2.24 3.15 -14.65
CA GLU A 18 3.18 4.26 -14.55
C GLU A 18 3.44 4.70 -13.10
N LYS A 19 2.46 4.53 -12.22
CA LYS A 19 2.60 4.90 -10.81
C LYS A 19 3.57 3.99 -10.07
N GLU A 20 3.50 2.69 -10.31
CA GLU A 20 4.47 1.74 -9.78
C GLU A 20 5.87 1.99 -10.33
N ALA A 21 6.01 2.19 -11.65
CA ALA A 21 7.28 2.54 -12.29
C ALA A 21 7.87 3.84 -11.71
N ASN A 22 7.05 4.87 -11.52
CA ASN A 22 7.47 6.13 -10.92
C ASN A 22 7.86 5.99 -9.45
N PHE A 23 7.12 5.19 -8.67
CA PHE A 23 7.45 4.92 -7.27
C PHE A 23 8.79 4.19 -7.17
N TYR A 24 9.00 3.18 -8.02
CA TYR A 24 10.28 2.49 -8.15
C TYR A 24 11.44 3.45 -8.40
N LEU A 25 11.36 4.27 -9.45
CA LEU A 25 12.44 5.17 -9.83
C LEU A 25 12.78 6.21 -8.76
N ARG A 26 11.77 6.70 -8.06
CA ARG A 26 11.93 7.83 -7.13
C ARG A 26 12.31 7.41 -5.71
N PHE A 27 11.79 6.28 -5.25
CA PHE A 27 11.86 5.93 -3.83
C PHE A 27 12.51 4.57 -3.57
N ILE A 28 12.47 3.64 -4.52
CA ILE A 28 12.97 2.28 -4.30
C ILE A 28 14.37 2.09 -4.88
N LYS A 29 14.57 2.43 -6.14
CA LYS A 29 15.83 2.19 -6.86
C LYS A 29 17.06 2.74 -6.14
N THR A 30 16.93 3.89 -5.50
CA THR A 30 18.04 4.62 -4.85
C THR A 30 17.96 4.62 -3.32
N CYS A 31 17.13 3.77 -2.72
CA CYS A 31 16.94 3.76 -1.27
C CYS A 31 18.15 3.21 -0.48
N GLY A 32 19.10 2.57 -1.15
CA GLY A 32 20.27 1.97 -0.50
C GLY A 32 19.98 0.71 0.31
N LYS A 33 18.76 0.20 0.27
CA LYS A 33 18.30 -0.99 0.99
C LYS A 33 18.05 -2.14 0.02
N ARG A 34 18.12 -3.39 0.51
CA ARG A 34 17.67 -4.55 -0.25
C ARG A 34 16.16 -4.48 -0.46
N PHE A 35 15.69 -4.76 -1.66
CA PHE A 35 14.27 -4.83 -1.97
C PHE A 35 13.95 -6.00 -2.91
N GLU A 36 12.69 -6.40 -2.93
CA GLU A 36 12.13 -7.35 -3.89
C GLU A 36 10.86 -6.73 -4.51
N VAL A 37 10.72 -6.91 -5.82
CA VAL A 37 9.55 -6.45 -6.60
C VAL A 37 8.60 -7.62 -6.78
N HIS A 38 7.31 -7.42 -6.51
CA HIS A 38 6.24 -8.41 -6.65
C HIS A 38 6.51 -9.73 -5.93
N LYS A 39 7.14 -9.68 -4.75
CA LYS A 39 7.37 -10.86 -3.92
C LYS A 39 6.06 -11.49 -3.50
N SER A 40 5.84 -12.75 -3.87
CA SER A 40 4.61 -13.47 -3.51
C SER A 40 4.65 -14.03 -2.10
N PHE A 41 3.56 -13.84 -1.36
CA PHE A 41 3.32 -14.43 -0.05
C PHE A 41 2.08 -15.33 -0.11
N GLU A 42 2.19 -16.56 0.35
CA GLU A 42 1.04 -17.41 0.57
C GLU A 42 0.36 -16.99 1.88
N LEU A 43 -0.85 -16.45 1.81
CA LEU A 43 -1.61 -15.99 2.98
C LEU A 43 -2.39 -17.13 3.63
N ILE A 44 -3.04 -17.94 2.82
CA ILE A 44 -3.75 -19.15 3.23
C ILE A 44 -3.34 -20.28 2.31
N SER A 45 -2.88 -21.39 2.87
CA SER A 45 -2.53 -22.59 2.11
C SER A 45 -3.78 -23.29 1.58
N LYS A 46 -3.62 -24.18 0.61
CA LYS A 46 -4.72 -25.05 0.13
C LYS A 46 -5.30 -25.84 1.29
N PHE A 47 -6.62 -25.95 1.35
CA PHE A 47 -7.32 -26.69 2.41
C PHE A 47 -8.50 -27.49 1.86
N PRO A 48 -8.87 -28.62 2.51
CA PRO A 48 -9.98 -29.44 2.07
C PRO A 48 -11.33 -28.83 2.50
N VAL A 49 -12.33 -28.98 1.64
CA VAL A 49 -13.73 -28.77 1.95
C VAL A 49 -14.48 -30.01 1.45
N GLY A 50 -14.85 -30.91 2.33
CA GLY A 50 -15.35 -32.22 1.98
C GLY A 50 -14.32 -33.02 1.17
N GLY A 51 -14.70 -33.60 0.04
CA GLY A 51 -13.82 -34.34 -0.87
C GLY A 51 -13.02 -33.47 -1.85
N TYR A 52 -13.13 -32.13 -1.79
CA TYR A 52 -12.47 -31.19 -2.68
C TYR A 52 -11.48 -30.30 -1.94
N LYS A 53 -10.50 -29.74 -2.69
CA LYS A 53 -9.52 -28.79 -2.13
C LYS A 53 -9.81 -27.38 -2.64
N GLN A 54 -9.87 -26.44 -1.70
CA GLN A 54 -9.83 -25.01 -2.00
C GLN A 54 -8.40 -24.59 -2.36
N ARG A 55 -8.29 -23.61 -3.27
CA ARG A 55 -6.99 -23.05 -3.66
C ARG A 55 -6.41 -22.17 -2.54
N SER A 56 -5.09 -22.05 -2.54
CA SER A 56 -4.40 -21.08 -1.69
C SER A 56 -4.81 -19.65 -2.04
N ILE A 57 -4.71 -18.76 -1.04
CA ILE A 57 -4.75 -17.31 -1.26
C ILE A 57 -3.34 -16.79 -1.18
N THR A 58 -2.90 -16.11 -2.23
CA THR A 58 -1.61 -15.45 -2.31
C THR A 58 -1.78 -13.94 -2.44
N TYR A 59 -0.75 -13.20 -2.04
CA TYR A 59 -0.65 -11.76 -2.20
C TYR A 59 0.78 -11.39 -2.61
N ALA A 60 0.91 -10.52 -3.58
CA ALA A 60 2.17 -9.97 -4.01
C ALA A 60 2.08 -8.44 -3.94
N PRO A 61 2.66 -7.80 -2.90
CA PRO A 61 2.81 -6.35 -2.86
C PRO A 61 3.73 -5.87 -3.98
N ASP A 62 3.65 -4.60 -4.34
CA ASP A 62 4.48 -4.07 -5.42
C ASP A 62 5.95 -4.04 -5.02
N PHE A 63 6.26 -3.68 -3.76
CA PHE A 63 7.64 -3.66 -3.26
C PHE A 63 7.71 -4.15 -1.81
N VAL A 64 8.76 -4.90 -1.51
CA VAL A 64 9.14 -5.28 -0.15
C VAL A 64 10.56 -4.76 0.11
N ILE A 65 10.75 -4.00 1.17
CA ILE A 65 12.03 -3.46 1.61
C ILE A 65 12.51 -4.25 2.82
N PHE A 66 13.80 -4.52 2.87
CA PHE A 66 14.44 -5.25 3.97
C PHE A 66 15.42 -4.35 4.71
N ASP A 67 15.49 -4.53 6.02
CA ASP A 67 16.53 -3.93 6.87
C ASP A 67 17.89 -4.62 6.69
N ALA A 68 18.89 -4.13 7.40
CA ALA A 68 20.25 -4.68 7.35
C ALA A 68 20.34 -6.14 7.86
N ASP A 69 19.44 -6.55 8.74
CA ASP A 69 19.35 -7.92 9.26
C ASP A 69 18.56 -8.86 8.33
N GLY A 70 18.04 -8.35 7.23
CA GLY A 70 17.24 -9.11 6.25
C GLY A 70 15.78 -9.31 6.68
N ARG A 71 15.30 -8.61 7.71
CA ARG A 71 13.89 -8.61 8.10
C ARG A 71 13.11 -7.64 7.21
N ILE A 72 11.82 -7.92 7.02
CA ILE A 72 10.95 -7.00 6.28
C ILE A 72 10.81 -5.72 7.10
N GLU A 73 11.14 -4.59 6.47
CA GLU A 73 11.00 -3.25 7.03
C GLU A 73 9.75 -2.54 6.49
N HIS A 74 9.52 -2.61 5.16
CA HIS A 74 8.36 -2.01 4.52
C HIS A 74 7.71 -2.97 3.51
N VAL A 75 6.39 -2.84 3.37
CA VAL A 75 5.60 -3.56 2.36
C VAL A 75 4.70 -2.58 1.66
N TYR A 76 5.06 -2.19 0.44
CA TYR A 76 4.34 -1.17 -0.32
C TYR A 76 3.39 -1.76 -1.35
N ASP A 77 2.19 -1.20 -1.39
CA ASP A 77 1.19 -1.42 -2.44
C ASP A 77 0.82 -0.06 -3.05
N VAL A 78 1.21 0.15 -4.31
CA VAL A 78 1.07 1.44 -5.01
C VAL A 78 -0.32 1.56 -5.61
N LYS A 79 -1.03 2.62 -5.28
CA LYS A 79 -2.39 2.87 -5.76
C LYS A 79 -2.54 4.26 -6.39
N SER A 80 -3.60 4.43 -7.15
CA SER A 80 -3.96 5.73 -7.74
C SER A 80 -4.56 6.71 -6.74
N GLY A 81 -4.99 6.24 -5.60
CA GLY A 81 -5.61 7.03 -4.53
C GLY A 81 -5.80 6.20 -3.26
N ILE A 82 -6.33 6.83 -2.24
CA ILE A 82 -6.62 6.23 -0.93
C ILE A 82 -8.13 6.04 -0.68
N ASN A 83 -8.97 6.29 -1.69
CA ASN A 83 -10.41 6.11 -1.59
C ASN A 83 -10.82 4.65 -1.89
N GLN A 84 -12.10 4.35 -1.67
CA GLN A 84 -12.63 2.99 -1.84
C GLN A 84 -12.55 2.47 -3.29
N ARG A 85 -12.52 3.35 -4.30
CA ARG A 85 -12.37 2.94 -5.71
C ARG A 85 -10.95 2.49 -6.02
N ALA A 86 -9.96 3.13 -5.38
CA ALA A 86 -8.54 2.80 -5.57
C ALA A 86 -8.11 1.58 -4.74
N VAL A 87 -8.74 1.38 -3.56
CA VAL A 87 -8.46 0.26 -2.65
C VAL A 87 -9.77 -0.46 -2.37
N ASP A 88 -10.04 -1.51 -3.10
CA ASP A 88 -11.27 -2.29 -2.99
C ASP A 88 -11.29 -3.21 -1.76
N THR A 89 -12.44 -3.85 -1.53
CA THR A 89 -12.63 -4.75 -0.40
C THR A 89 -11.73 -5.98 -0.47
N ALA A 90 -11.49 -6.52 -1.66
CA ALA A 90 -10.63 -7.70 -1.83
C ALA A 90 -9.17 -7.38 -1.48
N ALA A 91 -8.68 -6.20 -1.87
CA ALA A 91 -7.35 -5.71 -1.46
C ALA A 91 -7.26 -5.57 0.06
N LYS A 92 -8.23 -4.94 0.70
CA LYS A 92 -8.27 -4.77 2.17
C LYS A 92 -8.28 -6.10 2.92
N ILE A 93 -8.96 -7.12 2.40
CA ILE A 93 -8.95 -8.46 3.00
C ILE A 93 -7.55 -9.08 2.89
N ARG A 94 -6.89 -8.97 1.73
CA ARG A 94 -5.51 -9.46 1.55
C ARG A 94 -4.54 -8.73 2.48
N PHE A 95 -4.67 -7.42 2.66
CA PHE A 95 -3.85 -6.65 3.60
C PHE A 95 -4.02 -7.13 5.05
N LYS A 96 -5.25 -7.41 5.48
CA LYS A 96 -5.51 -7.96 6.82
C LYS A 96 -4.91 -9.35 7.00
N LEU A 97 -5.07 -10.23 6.02
CA LEU A 97 -4.49 -11.57 6.06
C LEU A 97 -2.96 -11.52 6.05
N PHE A 98 -2.36 -10.61 5.28
CA PHE A 98 -0.92 -10.36 5.29
C PHE A 98 -0.45 -9.91 6.67
N SER A 99 -1.12 -8.92 7.27
CA SER A 99 -0.79 -8.40 8.60
C SER A 99 -0.95 -9.48 9.68
N LEU A 100 -1.99 -10.29 9.61
CA LEU A 100 -2.19 -11.42 10.54
C LEU A 100 -1.03 -12.42 10.46
N LYS A 101 -0.53 -12.69 9.24
CA LYS A 101 0.53 -13.68 9.01
C LYS A 101 1.92 -13.16 9.39
N THR A 102 2.21 -11.88 9.15
CA THR A 102 3.56 -11.32 9.25
C THR A 102 3.75 -10.40 10.45
N GLY A 103 2.68 -9.92 11.07
CA GLY A 103 2.73 -8.87 12.10
C GLY A 103 2.96 -7.47 11.54
N LEU A 104 3.10 -7.30 10.21
CA LEU A 104 3.37 -6.02 9.57
C LEU A 104 2.17 -5.52 8.74
N PRO A 105 1.91 -4.22 8.69
CA PRO A 105 0.87 -3.69 7.83
C PRO A 105 1.34 -3.64 6.37
N VAL A 106 0.37 -3.60 5.45
CA VAL A 106 0.63 -3.18 4.07
C VAL A 106 0.47 -1.67 4.00
N GLU A 107 1.51 -1.00 3.52
CA GLU A 107 1.58 0.44 3.36
C GLU A 107 1.08 0.81 1.96
N VAL A 108 -0.17 1.26 1.89
CA VAL A 108 -0.76 1.73 0.62
C VAL A 108 -0.21 3.10 0.31
N VAL A 109 0.51 3.23 -0.79
CA VAL A 109 1.19 4.47 -1.16
C VAL A 109 0.65 5.08 -2.45
N VAL A 110 0.59 6.41 -2.47
CA VAL A 110 0.20 7.20 -3.64
C VAL A 110 1.33 8.16 -3.95
N PRO A 111 2.14 7.90 -5.00
CA PRO A 111 3.27 8.76 -5.35
C PRO A 111 2.80 10.14 -5.82
N ARG A 112 3.51 11.17 -5.37
CA ARG A 112 3.38 12.57 -5.79
C ARG A 112 4.73 13.06 -6.34
N LYS A 113 4.81 14.31 -6.75
CA LYS A 113 6.00 14.87 -7.41
C LYS A 113 7.28 14.77 -6.55
N HIS A 114 7.19 15.04 -5.24
CA HIS A 114 8.35 15.10 -4.35
C HIS A 114 8.24 14.22 -3.09
N ASP A 115 7.11 13.57 -2.91
CA ASP A 115 6.78 12.74 -1.75
C ASP A 115 5.75 11.67 -2.14
N PHE A 116 5.29 10.92 -1.17
CA PHE A 116 4.14 10.03 -1.32
C PHE A 116 3.24 10.07 -0.10
N LYS A 117 1.95 9.91 -0.33
CA LYS A 117 0.99 9.63 0.74
C LYS A 117 1.10 8.16 1.10
N MET A 118 1.00 7.84 2.39
CA MET A 118 0.91 6.48 2.88
C MET A 118 -0.32 6.33 3.76
N LYS A 119 -1.13 5.30 3.49
CA LYS A 119 -2.30 4.97 4.30
C LYS A 119 -2.30 3.51 4.70
N LEU A 120 -2.56 3.28 5.99
CA LEU A 120 -2.81 1.95 6.54
C LEU A 120 -4.31 1.69 6.62
N TYR A 121 -4.71 0.45 6.33
CA TYR A 121 -6.11 0.03 6.34
C TYR A 121 -6.35 -1.07 7.37
N GLY A 122 -7.57 -1.09 7.92
CA GLY A 122 -8.04 -2.16 8.80
C GLY A 122 -7.74 -1.98 10.27
N PHE A 123 -7.12 -0.87 10.67
CA PHE A 123 -6.93 -0.53 12.08
C PHE A 123 -8.22 0.02 12.69
N THR A 124 -8.39 -0.17 13.99
CA THR A 124 -9.60 0.21 14.73
C THR A 124 -9.67 1.71 15.02
N THR A 125 -8.55 2.44 14.85
CA THR A 125 -8.47 3.88 15.08
C THR A 125 -7.72 4.57 13.95
N ASN A 126 -8.09 5.83 13.66
CA ASN A 126 -7.38 6.70 12.73
C ASN A 126 -6.24 7.50 13.40
N ARG A 127 -6.02 7.33 14.71
CA ARG A 127 -5.01 8.11 15.48
C ARG A 127 -3.57 7.81 15.10
N ILE A 128 -3.33 6.69 14.41
CA ILE A 128 -2.00 6.31 13.90
C ILE A 128 -1.57 7.12 12.67
N GLN A 129 -2.47 7.93 12.11
CA GLN A 129 -2.22 8.72 10.90
C GLN A 129 -2.72 10.15 11.06
N ASP A 130 -2.04 11.08 10.40
CA ASP A 130 -2.37 12.51 10.47
C ASP A 130 -3.67 12.83 9.71
N PRO A 131 -4.55 13.66 10.28
CA PRO A 131 -5.76 14.11 9.60
C PRO A 131 -5.43 15.20 8.58
N HIS A 132 -5.90 15.02 7.34
CA HIS A 132 -5.78 16.00 6.26
C HIS A 132 -7.15 16.46 5.80
N GLY A 133 -7.40 17.76 5.83
CA GLY A 133 -8.67 18.35 5.40
C GLY A 133 -8.99 18.02 3.95
N ARG A 134 -10.25 17.71 3.68
CA ARG A 134 -10.74 17.49 2.30
C ARG A 134 -11.32 18.79 1.77
N TYR A 135 -10.84 19.20 0.60
CA TYR A 135 -11.29 20.42 -0.06
C TYR A 135 -11.97 20.11 -1.39
N ASP A 136 -12.87 20.98 -1.80
CA ASP A 136 -13.45 20.95 -3.13
C ASP A 136 -12.51 21.63 -4.16
N ARG A 137 -12.94 21.67 -5.44
CA ARG A 137 -12.17 22.31 -6.51
C ARG A 137 -12.00 23.84 -6.36
N HIS A 138 -12.76 24.46 -5.46
CA HIS A 138 -12.74 25.89 -5.17
C HIS A 138 -11.96 26.21 -3.89
N GLY A 139 -11.38 25.21 -3.22
CA GLY A 139 -10.61 25.38 -1.99
C GLY A 139 -11.47 25.43 -0.72
N ASN A 140 -12.78 25.16 -0.79
CA ASN A 140 -13.64 25.14 0.39
C ASN A 140 -13.57 23.78 1.08
N MET A 141 -13.51 23.80 2.41
CA MET A 141 -13.53 22.58 3.23
C MET A 141 -14.84 21.81 3.02
N LYS A 142 -14.74 20.56 2.59
CA LYS A 142 -15.89 19.65 2.49
C LYS A 142 -16.43 19.32 3.88
N ARG A 143 -17.75 19.25 4.01
CA ARG A 143 -18.44 18.94 5.26
C ARG A 143 -19.33 17.72 5.10
N LYS A 144 -19.53 16.99 6.20
CA LYS A 144 -20.52 15.93 6.33
C LYS A 144 -21.94 16.55 6.36
N LYS A 145 -22.97 15.72 6.28
CA LYS A 145 -24.36 16.17 6.40
C LYS A 145 -24.68 16.86 7.73
N ASN A 146 -23.97 16.51 8.80
CA ASN A 146 -24.10 17.12 10.14
C ASN A 146 -23.28 18.40 10.32
N GLY A 147 -22.66 18.94 9.25
CA GLY A 147 -21.85 20.16 9.28
C GLY A 147 -20.39 19.98 9.69
N GLU A 148 -19.98 18.83 10.19
CA GLU A 148 -18.59 18.57 10.57
C GLU A 148 -17.65 18.55 9.36
N PRO A 149 -16.40 19.04 9.50
CA PRO A 149 -15.41 18.95 8.43
C PRO A 149 -15.05 17.51 8.09
N MET A 150 -14.73 17.27 6.82
CA MET A 150 -14.28 15.97 6.34
C MET A 150 -12.76 15.91 6.30
N TYR A 151 -12.21 14.79 6.80
CA TYR A 151 -10.78 14.52 6.77
C TYR A 151 -10.48 13.21 6.06
N ASP A 152 -9.31 13.14 5.43
CA ASP A 152 -8.63 11.91 5.06
C ASP A 152 -7.47 11.69 6.03
N TYR A 153 -7.20 10.43 6.37
CA TYR A 153 -6.12 10.06 7.30
C TYR A 153 -5.04 9.34 6.50
N TYR A 154 -3.86 9.94 6.46
CA TYR A 154 -2.66 9.38 5.81
C TYR A 154 -1.42 10.12 6.29
N ASP A 155 -0.28 9.46 6.21
CA ASP A 155 1.01 10.07 6.43
C ASP A 155 1.65 10.52 5.11
N VAL A 156 2.63 11.41 5.20
CA VAL A 156 3.40 11.90 4.05
C VAL A 156 4.87 11.62 4.28
N HIS A 157 5.49 10.88 3.37
CA HIS A 157 6.90 10.55 3.42
C HIS A 157 7.63 11.02 2.17
N LYS A 158 8.86 11.50 2.34
CA LYS A 158 9.76 11.93 1.25
C LYS A 158 10.74 10.84 0.82
N SER A 159 10.89 9.80 1.63
CA SER A 159 11.77 8.66 1.38
C SER A 159 11.23 7.44 2.13
N VAL A 160 11.84 6.28 1.90
CA VAL A 160 11.56 5.03 2.65
C VAL A 160 12.33 4.94 3.98
N ASN A 161 12.97 6.03 4.42
CA ASN A 161 13.77 6.08 5.65
C ASN A 161 12.91 6.50 6.86
N TYR A 162 11.89 5.71 7.16
CA TYR A 162 11.10 5.80 8.40
C TYR A 162 10.88 4.38 8.92
N ASP A 163 10.54 4.24 10.18
CA ASP A 163 10.19 2.92 10.74
C ASP A 163 8.66 2.82 10.82
N ILE A 164 8.10 1.84 10.13
CA ILE A 164 6.65 1.59 10.17
C ILE A 164 6.20 1.16 11.58
N ARG A 165 7.10 0.59 12.37
CA ARG A 165 6.81 0.18 13.75
C ARG A 165 6.50 1.38 14.65
N ASP A 166 7.21 2.50 14.45
CA ASP A 166 6.90 3.76 15.15
C ASP A 166 5.50 4.27 14.82
N THR A 167 5.08 4.12 13.56
CA THR A 167 3.73 4.53 13.11
C THR A 167 2.63 3.69 13.76
N ILE A 168 2.85 2.38 13.92
CA ILE A 168 1.83 1.46 14.47
C ILE A 168 1.95 1.26 15.99
N GLY A 169 2.93 1.89 16.63
CA GLY A 169 3.12 1.82 18.07
C GLY A 169 3.66 0.47 18.57
N TRP A 170 4.63 -0.08 17.86
CA TRP A 170 5.24 -1.37 18.19
C TRP A 170 6.51 -1.19 19.02
#